data_e6609b00e284a8f341f1079733212600
#
_entry.id   e6609b00e284a8f341f1079733212600
#
_cell.length_a   1.000
_cell.length_b   1.000
_cell.length_c   1.000
_cell.angle_alpha   90.00
_cell.angle_beta   90.00
_cell.angle_gamma   90.00
#
_symmetry.space_group_name_H-M   'P 1'
#
loop_
_entity.id
_entity.type
_entity.pdbx_description
1 polymer ?
#
loop_
_entity_poly.entity_id
_entity_poly.type
_entity_poly.pdbx_seq_one_letter_code
_entity_poly.pdbx_strand_id
1 'polypeptide(L)'
;MKNAILILLFIFISCTKEQHSKIIVLQPLGDFKAEQAKNVYHKIQTINPNVVLRKNIPFPKNSYYKPRNRYRADSIIKTIKNNIGQNTVIVGLSNCDISVTKGKIKDWGVMGLGYHPGKSCVVSDFRLSKRNKEVQFYKVVLHELGHTEGLPHCPEKTCLMRDAEGKNYLDKETAFCLKCKNYLTEKGWNLNSPTT
;
A
#
# COMPACT_ATOMS: atom_id res chain seq x y z
N MET A 1 -28.57 49.36 43.63
CA MET A 1 -28.88 48.10 42.92
C MET A 1 -27.66 47.80 41.98
N LYS A 2 -26.82 46.83 42.35
CA LYS A 2 -25.64 46.45 41.60
C LYS A 2 -25.97 45.25 40.70
N ASN A 3 -26.00 45.45 39.38
CA ASN A 3 -26.20 44.35 38.42
C ASN A 3 -24.87 43.64 38.24
N ALA A 4 -24.77 42.39 38.69
CA ALA A 4 -23.67 41.51 38.40
C ALA A 4 -23.91 40.83 37.03
N ILE A 5 -23.07 41.16 36.04
CA ILE A 5 -23.09 40.47 34.74
C ILE A 5 -22.28 39.20 34.89
N LEU A 6 -22.95 38.05 34.79
CA LEU A 6 -22.32 36.74 34.80
C LEU A 6 -21.85 36.42 33.38
N ILE A 7 -20.53 36.52 33.15
CA ILE A 7 -19.91 36.13 31.87
C ILE A 7 -19.71 34.62 31.87
N LEU A 8 -20.55 33.91 31.10
CA LEU A 8 -20.42 32.46 30.89
C LEU A 8 -19.30 32.20 29.87
N LEU A 9 -18.15 31.76 30.37
CA LEU A 9 -17.01 31.39 29.50
C LEU A 9 -17.28 30.00 28.92
N PHE A 10 -17.68 29.91 27.65
CA PHE A 10 -17.76 28.66 26.91
C PHE A 10 -16.36 28.20 26.50
N ILE A 11 -15.81 27.22 27.23
CA ILE A 11 -14.57 26.54 26.84
C ILE A 11 -14.95 25.53 25.76
N PHE A 12 -14.69 25.85 24.49
CA PHE A 12 -14.74 24.90 23.40
C PHE A 12 -13.54 23.95 23.52
N ILE A 13 -13.74 22.78 24.12
CA ILE A 13 -12.78 21.67 24.05
C ILE A 13 -12.85 21.13 22.62
N SER A 14 -11.97 21.66 21.75
CA SER A 14 -11.74 21.08 20.44
C SER A 14 -11.06 19.74 20.63
N CYS A 15 -11.84 18.67 20.58
CA CYS A 15 -11.34 17.31 20.57
C CYS A 15 -10.72 17.05 19.19
N THR A 16 -9.46 17.44 18.99
CA THR A 16 -8.68 17.02 17.82
C THR A 16 -8.47 15.52 17.94
N LYS A 17 -9.21 14.76 17.15
CA LYS A 17 -8.99 13.33 16.98
C LYS A 17 -7.57 13.18 16.40
N GLU A 18 -6.58 12.84 17.21
CA GLU A 18 -5.26 12.46 16.70
C GLU A 18 -5.45 11.27 15.79
N GLN A 19 -5.36 11.54 14.49
CA GLN A 19 -5.47 10.51 13.45
C GLN A 19 -4.12 9.83 13.33
N HIS A 20 -3.90 8.79 14.13
CA HIS A 20 -2.69 7.98 14.04
C HIS A 20 -2.67 7.25 12.70
N SER A 21 -1.61 7.48 11.92
CA SER A 21 -1.34 6.70 10.71
C SER A 21 -1.20 5.21 11.07
N LYS A 22 -1.65 4.34 10.16
CA LYS A 22 -1.51 2.89 10.35
C LYS A 22 -0.04 2.48 10.43
N ILE A 23 0.24 1.43 11.17
CA ILE A 23 1.54 0.75 11.12
C ILE A 23 1.63 -0.01 9.79
N ILE A 24 2.66 0.26 9.00
CA ILE A 24 2.94 -0.45 7.75
C ILE A 24 3.97 -1.54 8.02
N VAL A 25 3.60 -2.80 7.83
CA VAL A 25 4.51 -3.93 7.95
C VAL A 25 4.94 -4.39 6.56
N LEU A 26 6.22 -4.31 6.26
CA LEU A 26 6.81 -4.86 5.05
C LEU A 26 7.26 -6.30 5.33
N GLN A 27 6.66 -7.27 4.62
CA GLN A 27 6.90 -8.69 4.75
C GLN A 27 7.51 -9.26 3.48
N PRO A 28 8.85 -9.39 3.38
CA PRO A 28 9.48 -10.07 2.27
C PRO A 28 9.11 -11.55 2.24
N LEU A 29 8.88 -12.08 1.04
CA LEU A 29 8.44 -13.45 0.78
C LEU A 29 9.47 -14.22 -0.06
N GLY A 30 9.73 -15.48 0.30
CA GLY A 30 10.68 -16.34 -0.40
C GLY A 30 12.08 -15.74 -0.43
N ASP A 31 12.68 -15.66 -1.62
CA ASP A 31 14.05 -15.16 -1.84
C ASP A 31 14.09 -13.66 -2.17
N PHE A 32 13.12 -12.88 -1.70
CA PHE A 32 13.13 -11.44 -1.93
C PHE A 32 14.37 -10.79 -1.30
N LYS A 33 15.11 -10.00 -2.10
CA LYS A 33 16.40 -9.45 -1.68
C LYS A 33 16.26 -8.48 -0.50
N ALA A 34 17.06 -8.71 0.55
CA ALA A 34 17.05 -7.90 1.77
C ALA A 34 17.37 -6.41 1.50
N GLU A 35 18.29 -6.12 0.57
CA GLU A 35 18.63 -4.76 0.17
C GLU A 35 17.43 -4.04 -0.49
N GLN A 36 16.74 -4.71 -1.40
CA GLN A 36 15.55 -4.16 -2.03
C GLN A 36 14.43 -3.90 -1.02
N ALA A 37 14.27 -4.80 -0.03
CA ALA A 37 13.31 -4.59 1.06
C ALA A 37 13.67 -3.39 1.93
N LYS A 38 14.96 -3.19 2.25
CA LYS A 38 15.46 -2.00 2.96
C LYS A 38 15.23 -0.71 2.17
N ASN A 39 15.45 -0.71 0.85
CA ASN A 39 15.20 0.45 0.01
C ASN A 39 13.73 0.87 0.04
N VAL A 40 12.81 -0.11 -0.05
CA VAL A 40 11.36 0.15 0.12
C VAL A 40 11.06 0.67 1.52
N TYR A 41 11.64 0.07 2.56
CA TYR A 41 11.47 0.51 3.94
C TYR A 41 11.85 1.98 4.12
N HIS A 42 13.03 2.40 3.70
CA HIS A 42 13.48 3.78 3.82
C HIS A 42 12.58 4.77 3.07
N LYS A 43 12.14 4.41 1.86
CA LYS A 43 11.22 5.24 1.08
C LYS A 43 9.83 5.35 1.75
N ILE A 44 9.28 4.26 2.29
CA ILE A 44 8.01 4.32 3.02
C ILE A 44 8.16 5.12 4.31
N GLN A 45 9.29 5.03 5.00
CA GLN A 45 9.55 5.76 6.23
C GLN A 45 9.46 7.29 6.05
N THR A 46 9.76 7.81 4.87
CA THR A 46 9.62 9.27 4.58
C THR A 46 8.17 9.73 4.54
N ILE A 47 7.23 8.84 4.22
CA ILE A 47 5.79 9.16 4.10
C ILE A 47 4.96 8.64 5.27
N ASN A 48 5.44 7.61 5.96
CA ASN A 48 4.83 7.07 7.18
C ASN A 48 5.93 6.56 8.12
N PRO A 49 6.23 7.25 9.23
CA PRO A 49 7.28 6.85 10.16
C PRO A 49 6.98 5.51 10.86
N ASN A 50 5.70 5.10 10.93
CA ASN A 50 5.26 3.87 11.57
C ASN A 50 5.42 2.67 10.62
N VAL A 51 6.61 2.45 10.07
CA VAL A 51 6.92 1.32 9.19
C VAL A 51 7.83 0.32 9.89
N VAL A 52 7.59 -0.97 9.66
CA VAL A 52 8.36 -2.09 10.21
C VAL A 52 8.76 -3.03 9.09
N LEU A 53 10.04 -3.36 8.98
CA LEU A 53 10.55 -4.38 8.07
C LEU A 53 10.75 -5.69 8.83
N ARG A 54 10.09 -6.76 8.39
CA ARG A 54 10.23 -8.11 8.96
C ARG A 54 11.28 -8.93 8.19
N LYS A 55 11.74 -10.01 8.82
CA LYS A 55 12.56 -11.03 8.16
C LYS A 55 11.75 -11.76 7.09
N ASN A 56 12.43 -12.29 6.07
CA ASN A 56 11.79 -13.11 5.03
C ASN A 56 11.07 -14.32 5.65
N ILE A 57 9.92 -14.65 5.05
CA ILE A 57 9.20 -15.88 5.32
C ILE A 57 8.93 -16.62 4.00
N PRO A 58 8.74 -17.94 4.01
CA PRO A 58 8.35 -18.67 2.81
C PRO A 58 6.97 -18.22 2.33
N PHE A 59 6.69 -18.42 1.04
CA PHE A 59 5.34 -18.25 0.52
C PHE A 59 4.35 -19.20 1.21
N PRO A 60 3.09 -18.76 1.42
CA PRO A 60 2.06 -19.67 1.89
C PRO A 60 1.93 -20.89 0.96
N LYS A 61 1.95 -22.11 1.51
CA LYS A 61 1.91 -23.34 0.71
C LYS A 61 0.68 -23.42 -0.23
N ASN A 62 -0.46 -22.90 0.23
CA ASN A 62 -1.73 -22.85 -0.52
C ASN A 62 -1.77 -21.76 -1.62
N SER A 63 -0.73 -20.96 -1.76
CA SER A 63 -0.66 -19.91 -2.78
C SER A 63 -0.01 -20.38 -4.08
N TYR A 64 0.72 -21.50 -4.09
CA TYR A 64 1.44 -21.96 -5.27
C TYR A 64 0.51 -22.54 -6.33
N TYR A 65 0.58 -22.00 -7.55
CA TYR A 65 -0.17 -22.45 -8.72
C TYR A 65 0.76 -23.14 -9.72
N LYS A 66 0.89 -24.46 -9.57
CA LYS A 66 1.81 -25.33 -10.34
C LYS A 66 1.69 -25.18 -11.86
N PRO A 67 0.47 -25.12 -12.48
CA PRO A 67 0.35 -25.11 -13.95
C PRO A 67 1.07 -23.98 -14.65
N ARG A 68 1.34 -22.86 -13.96
CA ARG A 68 1.99 -21.68 -14.53
C ARG A 68 3.22 -21.25 -13.72
N ASN A 69 3.67 -22.06 -12.76
CA ASN A 69 4.80 -21.75 -11.86
C ASN A 69 4.73 -20.34 -11.27
N ARG A 70 3.61 -20.01 -10.63
CA ARG A 70 3.38 -18.69 -10.02
C ARG A 70 2.58 -18.82 -8.73
N TYR A 71 2.39 -17.70 -8.05
CA TYR A 71 1.67 -17.67 -6.77
C TYR A 71 0.36 -16.92 -6.88
N ARG A 72 -0.67 -17.38 -6.17
CA ARG A 72 -1.97 -16.75 -6.08
C ARG A 72 -1.94 -15.59 -5.10
N ALA A 73 -2.09 -14.36 -5.61
CA ALA A 73 -2.02 -13.14 -4.81
C ALA A 73 -3.14 -13.07 -3.76
N ASP A 74 -4.36 -13.50 -4.11
CA ASP A 74 -5.50 -13.62 -3.20
C ASP A 74 -5.22 -14.54 -2.01
N SER A 75 -4.56 -15.70 -2.25
CA SER A 75 -4.15 -16.61 -1.18
C SER A 75 -3.06 -16.04 -0.31
N ILE A 76 -2.10 -15.31 -0.90
CA ILE A 76 -1.03 -14.63 -0.15
C ILE A 76 -1.62 -13.61 0.81
N ILE A 77 -2.40 -12.63 0.31
CA ILE A 77 -2.94 -11.54 1.14
C ILE A 77 -3.90 -12.07 2.22
N LYS A 78 -4.67 -13.13 1.93
CA LYS A 78 -5.52 -13.78 2.91
C LYS A 78 -4.72 -14.38 4.07
N THR A 79 -3.55 -14.97 3.78
CA THR A 79 -2.73 -15.63 4.79
C THR A 79 -1.93 -14.64 5.63
N ILE A 80 -1.24 -13.66 4.98
CA ILE A 80 -0.36 -12.75 5.71
C ILE A 80 -1.11 -11.79 6.64
N LYS A 81 -2.37 -11.46 6.34
CA LYS A 81 -3.19 -10.57 7.19
C LYS A 81 -3.49 -11.12 8.58
N ASN A 82 -3.40 -12.43 8.78
CA ASN A 82 -3.77 -13.06 10.05
C ASN A 82 -2.75 -12.78 11.18
N ASN A 83 -1.58 -12.25 10.84
CA ASN A 83 -0.46 -12.04 11.77
C ASN A 83 -0.24 -10.55 12.11
N ILE A 84 -1.29 -9.73 12.06
CA ILE A 84 -1.19 -8.28 12.28
C ILE A 84 -2.28 -7.74 13.21
N GLY A 85 -1.96 -6.64 13.91
CA GLY A 85 -2.88 -5.93 14.79
C GLY A 85 -4.00 -5.17 14.07
N GLN A 86 -4.87 -4.53 14.85
CA GLN A 86 -6.04 -3.83 14.29
C GLN A 86 -5.65 -2.62 13.43
N ASN A 87 -4.74 -1.76 13.92
CA ASN A 87 -4.29 -0.56 13.21
C ASN A 87 -3.02 -0.82 12.38
N THR A 88 -3.00 -1.95 11.66
CA THR A 88 -1.83 -2.38 10.89
C THR A 88 -2.24 -2.80 9.49
N VAL A 89 -1.41 -2.46 8.50
CA VAL A 89 -1.47 -3.00 7.15
C VAL A 89 -0.18 -3.77 6.85
N ILE A 90 -0.28 -4.91 6.19
CA ILE A 90 0.88 -5.73 5.81
C ILE A 90 1.03 -5.77 4.29
N VAL A 91 2.25 -5.54 3.81
CA VAL A 91 2.63 -5.58 2.40
C VAL A 91 3.54 -6.76 2.17
N GLY A 92 3.09 -7.77 1.45
CA GLY A 92 3.94 -8.85 0.96
C GLY A 92 4.83 -8.35 -0.18
N LEU A 93 6.15 -8.47 -0.04
CA LEU A 93 7.13 -8.10 -1.09
C LEU A 93 7.62 -9.37 -1.78
N SER A 94 7.48 -9.45 -3.10
CA SER A 94 7.78 -10.66 -3.88
C SER A 94 8.61 -10.35 -5.14
N ASN A 95 9.47 -11.29 -5.52
CA ASN A 95 10.14 -11.33 -6.83
C ASN A 95 9.58 -12.45 -7.74
N CYS A 96 8.59 -13.19 -7.28
CA CYS A 96 7.94 -14.26 -8.06
C CYS A 96 6.71 -13.76 -8.80
N ASP A 97 6.36 -14.41 -9.90
CA ASP A 97 5.14 -14.11 -10.64
C ASP A 97 3.88 -14.37 -9.79
N ILE A 98 2.97 -13.41 -9.76
CA ILE A 98 1.71 -13.50 -9.01
C ILE A 98 0.49 -13.31 -9.92
N SER A 99 -0.62 -13.94 -9.54
CA SER A 99 -1.86 -13.93 -10.32
C SER A 99 -3.11 -13.88 -9.46
N VAL A 100 -4.21 -13.49 -10.11
CA VAL A 100 -5.55 -13.46 -9.51
C VAL A 100 -6.56 -14.08 -10.48
N THR A 101 -7.76 -14.39 -10.01
CA THR A 101 -8.90 -14.64 -10.89
C THR A 101 -9.53 -13.30 -11.28
N LYS A 102 -9.63 -13.04 -12.60
CA LYS A 102 -10.29 -11.83 -13.15
C LYS A 102 -11.40 -12.25 -14.09
N GLY A 103 -12.65 -12.17 -13.65
CA GLY A 103 -13.80 -12.67 -14.40
C GLY A 103 -13.66 -14.15 -14.71
N LYS A 104 -13.71 -14.54 -15.99
CA LYS A 104 -13.55 -15.92 -16.45
C LYS A 104 -12.09 -16.40 -16.51
N ILE A 105 -11.12 -15.50 -16.39
CA ILE A 105 -9.68 -15.82 -16.45
C ILE A 105 -9.21 -16.20 -15.05
N LYS A 106 -8.96 -17.49 -14.83
CA LYS A 106 -8.57 -18.02 -13.52
C LYS A 106 -7.16 -17.62 -13.06
N ASP A 107 -6.29 -17.20 -14.00
CA ASP A 107 -4.88 -17.00 -13.76
C ASP A 107 -4.37 -15.74 -14.50
N TRP A 108 -4.95 -14.59 -14.15
CA TRP A 108 -4.53 -13.29 -14.66
C TRP A 108 -3.33 -12.78 -13.89
N GLY A 109 -2.20 -12.56 -14.59
CA GLY A 109 -0.98 -12.05 -13.96
C GLY A 109 -1.10 -10.58 -13.59
N VAL A 110 -0.64 -10.24 -12.38
CA VAL A 110 -0.69 -8.88 -11.82
C VAL A 110 0.65 -8.44 -11.26
N MET A 111 0.86 -7.14 -11.11
CA MET A 111 2.02 -6.56 -10.43
C MET A 111 1.77 -6.42 -8.93
N GLY A 112 0.53 -6.26 -8.52
CA GLY A 112 0.10 -6.20 -7.14
C GLY A 112 -1.36 -6.58 -6.96
N LEU A 113 -1.78 -6.76 -5.71
CA LEU A 113 -3.15 -6.95 -5.28
C LEU A 113 -3.31 -6.45 -3.84
N GLY A 114 -4.27 -5.58 -3.59
CA GLY A 114 -4.66 -5.12 -2.25
C GLY A 114 -6.13 -5.34 -1.95
N TYR A 115 -6.47 -5.54 -0.68
CA TYR A 115 -7.87 -5.39 -0.24
C TYR A 115 -8.28 -3.91 -0.32
N HIS A 116 -9.50 -3.64 -0.71
CA HIS A 116 -10.05 -2.29 -0.94
C HIS A 116 -11.38 -2.06 -0.20
N PRO A 117 -11.39 -1.37 0.96
CA PRO A 117 -10.27 -1.12 1.85
C PRO A 117 -9.83 -2.40 2.59
N GLY A 118 -8.65 -2.37 3.21
CA GLY A 118 -8.25 -3.53 3.97
C GLY A 118 -6.93 -3.45 4.72
N LYS A 119 -6.44 -4.63 5.11
CA LYS A 119 -5.27 -4.74 5.99
C LYS A 119 -4.08 -5.44 5.33
N SER A 120 -4.20 -5.88 4.08
CA SER A 120 -3.11 -6.56 3.40
C SER A 120 -3.09 -6.33 1.91
N CYS A 121 -1.90 -6.28 1.36
CA CYS A 121 -1.62 -6.30 -0.06
C CYS A 121 -0.35 -7.13 -0.33
N VAL A 122 -0.13 -7.48 -1.59
CA VAL A 122 1.10 -8.11 -2.08
C VAL A 122 1.53 -7.43 -3.36
N VAL A 123 2.83 -7.24 -3.53
CA VAL A 123 3.44 -6.64 -4.72
C VAL A 123 4.56 -7.53 -5.24
N SER A 124 4.75 -7.54 -6.55
CA SER A 124 5.79 -8.32 -7.20
C SER A 124 6.57 -7.50 -8.23
N ASP A 125 7.88 -7.67 -8.24
CA ASP A 125 8.75 -7.04 -9.21
C ASP A 125 8.93 -7.86 -10.51
N PHE A 126 8.31 -9.05 -10.59
CA PHE A 126 8.49 -9.98 -11.69
C PHE A 126 8.11 -9.42 -13.06
N ARG A 127 7.01 -8.63 -13.11
CA ARG A 127 6.45 -8.05 -14.35
C ARG A 127 6.90 -6.63 -14.63
N LEU A 128 7.83 -6.10 -13.84
CA LEU A 128 8.31 -4.73 -13.96
C LEU A 128 9.42 -4.61 -15.01
N SER A 129 9.59 -3.41 -15.56
CA SER A 129 10.65 -3.12 -16.50
C SER A 129 12.02 -3.29 -15.84
N LYS A 130 12.94 -4.01 -16.48
CA LYS A 130 14.31 -4.18 -16.00
C LYS A 130 15.05 -2.84 -15.81
N ARG A 131 14.74 -1.85 -16.64
CA ARG A 131 15.41 -0.54 -16.65
C ARG A 131 15.11 0.29 -15.41
N ASN A 132 13.83 0.29 -14.95
CA ASN A 132 13.35 1.16 -13.87
C ASN A 132 12.72 0.33 -12.74
N LYS A 133 13.17 -0.92 -12.53
CA LYS A 133 12.54 -1.90 -11.66
C LYS A 133 12.27 -1.38 -10.25
N GLU A 134 13.26 -0.79 -9.60
CA GLU A 134 13.15 -0.31 -8.23
C GLU A 134 12.16 0.83 -8.07
N VAL A 135 12.18 1.79 -9.02
CA VAL A 135 11.23 2.92 -9.02
C VAL A 135 9.82 2.41 -9.27
N GLN A 136 9.64 1.53 -10.28
CA GLN A 136 8.34 0.94 -10.57
C GLN A 136 7.82 0.10 -9.41
N PHE A 137 8.68 -0.69 -8.75
CA PHE A 137 8.30 -1.51 -7.61
C PHE A 137 7.77 -0.65 -6.46
N TYR A 138 8.46 0.43 -6.12
CA TYR A 138 7.99 1.37 -5.10
C TYR A 138 6.63 2.00 -5.45
N LYS A 139 6.42 2.37 -6.73
CA LYS A 139 5.12 2.88 -7.19
C LYS A 139 4.00 1.86 -7.03
N VAL A 140 4.25 0.58 -7.33
CA VAL A 140 3.26 -0.50 -7.09
C VAL A 140 2.98 -0.65 -5.59
N VAL A 141 4.02 -0.56 -4.72
CA VAL A 141 3.81 -0.57 -3.25
C VAL A 141 2.87 0.55 -2.82
N LEU A 142 3.08 1.78 -3.30
CA LEU A 142 2.22 2.92 -2.99
C LEU A 142 0.79 2.74 -3.53
N HIS A 143 0.64 2.22 -4.74
CA HIS A 143 -0.65 1.91 -5.36
C HIS A 143 -1.46 0.94 -4.50
N GLU A 144 -0.88 -0.19 -4.14
CA GLU A 144 -1.56 -1.22 -3.34
C GLU A 144 -1.86 -0.76 -1.91
N LEU A 145 -0.96 0.02 -1.30
CA LEU A 145 -1.23 0.69 -0.02
C LEU A 145 -2.39 1.68 -0.14
N GLY A 146 -2.46 2.46 -1.24
CA GLY A 146 -3.59 3.35 -1.53
C GLY A 146 -4.92 2.59 -1.54
N HIS A 147 -4.97 1.41 -2.15
CA HIS A 147 -6.15 0.54 -2.11
C HIS A 147 -6.49 0.10 -0.68
N THR A 148 -5.51 -0.26 0.13
CA THR A 148 -5.77 -0.65 1.53
C THR A 148 -6.34 0.49 2.37
N GLU A 149 -6.07 1.74 2.01
CA GLU A 149 -6.69 2.92 2.63
C GLU A 149 -8.10 3.23 2.10
N GLY A 150 -8.51 2.60 0.99
CA GLY A 150 -9.82 2.78 0.37
C GLY A 150 -9.82 3.67 -0.87
N LEU A 151 -8.66 3.99 -1.45
CA LEU A 151 -8.61 4.69 -2.73
C LEU A 151 -9.00 3.75 -3.89
N PRO A 152 -10.01 4.07 -4.69
CA PRO A 152 -10.28 3.38 -5.95
C PRO A 152 -9.23 3.75 -7.02
N HIS A 153 -9.27 3.07 -8.16
CA HIS A 153 -8.53 3.53 -9.33
C HIS A 153 -8.91 4.97 -9.71
N CYS A 154 -7.90 5.71 -10.16
CA CYS A 154 -8.02 7.12 -10.54
C CYS A 154 -7.98 7.27 -12.06
N PRO A 155 -8.87 8.09 -12.69
CA PRO A 155 -8.84 8.33 -14.12
C PRO A 155 -7.65 9.19 -14.57
N GLU A 156 -6.97 9.88 -13.65
CA GLU A 156 -5.83 10.73 -13.95
C GLU A 156 -4.63 9.88 -14.41
N LYS A 157 -4.15 10.13 -15.63
CA LYS A 157 -3.16 9.28 -16.31
C LYS A 157 -1.76 9.28 -15.67
N THR A 158 -1.43 10.30 -14.91
CA THR A 158 -0.13 10.44 -14.22
C THR A 158 -0.21 10.07 -12.73
N CYS A 159 -1.41 9.76 -12.23
CA CYS A 159 -1.63 9.40 -10.84
C CYS A 159 -1.16 7.98 -10.53
N LEU A 160 -0.51 7.79 -9.38
CA LEU A 160 -0.11 6.46 -8.88
C LEU A 160 -1.31 5.49 -8.68
N MET A 161 -2.54 6.00 -8.57
CA MET A 161 -3.75 5.16 -8.49
C MET A 161 -4.38 4.84 -9.86
N ARG A 162 -3.69 5.08 -10.97
CA ARG A 162 -4.17 4.75 -12.30
C ARG A 162 -4.40 3.25 -12.45
N ASP A 163 -5.51 2.84 -13.11
CA ASP A 163 -5.69 1.43 -13.50
C ASP A 163 -4.67 1.02 -14.58
N ALA A 164 -3.97 -0.06 -14.34
CA ALA A 164 -3.01 -0.63 -15.28
C ALA A 164 -3.67 -1.20 -16.55
N GLU A 165 -4.96 -1.59 -16.50
CA GLU A 165 -5.71 -2.16 -17.64
C GLU A 165 -4.96 -3.30 -18.36
N GLY A 166 -4.14 -4.05 -17.61
CA GLY A 166 -3.29 -5.13 -18.14
C GLY A 166 -1.99 -4.67 -18.82
N LYS A 167 -1.63 -3.39 -18.70
CA LYS A 167 -0.39 -2.80 -19.23
C LYS A 167 0.49 -2.29 -18.09
N ASN A 168 1.73 -1.90 -18.42
CA ASN A 168 2.62 -1.23 -17.47
C ASN A 168 2.74 0.26 -17.84
N TYR A 169 2.10 1.12 -17.05
CA TYR A 169 2.15 2.58 -17.21
C TYR A 169 3.03 3.28 -16.16
N LEU A 170 3.70 2.52 -15.30
CA LEU A 170 4.43 3.04 -14.13
C LEU A 170 5.50 4.11 -14.47
N ASP A 171 6.08 4.06 -15.68
CA ASP A 171 7.04 5.10 -16.10
C ASP A 171 6.35 6.45 -16.41
N LYS A 172 5.04 6.44 -16.68
CA LYS A 172 4.23 7.65 -16.94
C LYS A 172 3.55 8.20 -15.68
N GLU A 173 3.42 7.37 -14.66
CA GLU A 173 2.87 7.78 -13.36
C GLU A 173 3.96 8.52 -12.58
N THR A 174 3.63 9.67 -11.99
CA THR A 174 4.60 10.53 -11.32
C THR A 174 4.37 10.64 -9.82
N ALA A 175 3.11 10.85 -9.40
CA ALA A 175 2.73 11.04 -8.00
C ALA A 175 1.24 10.74 -7.82
N PHE A 176 0.75 10.76 -6.59
CA PHE A 176 -0.69 10.87 -6.35
C PHE A 176 -1.19 12.22 -6.85
N CYS A 177 -2.28 12.25 -7.62
CA CYS A 177 -2.95 13.50 -7.99
C CYS A 177 -3.48 14.22 -6.73
N LEU A 178 -3.83 15.50 -6.85
CA LEU A 178 -4.26 16.30 -5.69
C LEU A 178 -5.39 15.63 -4.90
N LYS A 179 -6.39 15.07 -5.57
CA LYS A 179 -7.51 14.36 -4.92
C LYS A 179 -7.04 13.16 -4.10
N CYS A 180 -6.21 12.29 -4.70
CA CYS A 180 -5.70 11.09 -4.02
C CYS A 180 -4.72 11.47 -2.90
N LYS A 181 -3.89 12.50 -3.10
CA LYS A 181 -2.98 13.02 -2.10
C LYS A 181 -3.73 13.55 -0.88
N ASN A 182 -4.75 14.39 -1.07
CA ASN A 182 -5.56 14.94 0.03
C ASN A 182 -6.22 13.82 0.83
N TYR A 183 -6.83 12.84 0.14
CA TYR A 183 -7.44 11.69 0.78
C TYR A 183 -6.44 10.92 1.68
N LEU A 184 -5.23 10.64 1.18
CA LEU A 184 -4.21 9.92 1.96
C LEU A 184 -3.65 10.79 3.10
N THR A 185 -3.53 12.10 2.90
CA THR A 185 -3.12 13.04 3.97
C THR A 185 -4.13 13.03 5.12
N GLU A 186 -5.43 12.99 4.82
CA GLU A 186 -6.49 12.82 5.81
C GLU A 186 -6.41 11.47 6.55
N LYS A 187 -5.75 10.47 5.97
CA LYS A 187 -5.43 9.17 6.60
C LYS A 187 -4.10 9.17 7.37
N GLY A 188 -3.47 10.32 7.51
CA GLY A 188 -2.24 10.48 8.27
C GLY A 188 -0.96 10.22 7.46
N TRP A 189 -1.02 10.19 6.12
CA TRP A 189 0.17 10.07 5.29
C TRP A 189 0.86 11.43 5.12
N ASN A 190 2.19 11.46 5.27
CA ASN A 190 2.99 12.64 4.99
C ASN A 190 3.48 12.62 3.53
N LEU A 191 2.70 13.23 2.63
CA LEU A 191 2.99 13.28 1.20
C LEU A 191 3.52 14.67 0.75
N ASN A 192 3.98 15.50 1.69
CA ASN A 192 4.51 16.85 1.38
C ASN A 192 5.98 16.83 0.97
N SER A 193 6.71 15.76 1.25
CA SER A 193 8.06 15.55 0.71
C SER A 193 7.99 15.09 -0.74
N PRO A 194 8.90 15.54 -1.63
CA PRO A 194 8.95 15.05 -3.00
C PRO A 194 9.20 13.54 -2.98
N THR A 195 8.28 12.77 -3.55
CA THR A 195 8.43 11.32 -3.78
C THR A 195 9.35 11.12 -4.98
N THR A 196 10.64 11.40 -4.82
CA THR A 196 11.68 11.10 -5.83
C THR A 196 12.24 9.69 -5.65
#